data_90b8b000a6a41a35307a1808599584e4
#
_entry.id   90b8b000a6a41a35307a1808599584e4
#
_cell.length_a   1.000
_cell.length_b   1.000
_cell.length_c   1.000
_cell.angle_alpha   90.00
_cell.angle_beta   90.00
_cell.angle_gamma   90.00
#
_symmetry.space_group_name_H-M   'P 1'
#
loop_
_entity.id
_entity.type
_entity.pdbx_description
1 polymer ?
#
loop_
_entity_poly.entity_id
_entity_poly.type
_entity_poly.pdbx_seq_one_letter_code
_entity_poly.pdbx_strand_id
1 'polypeptide(L)'
;LNGETGASSNGSKAEAPADQKTKTPAIGLTSEPSIEKSTLLASIKNGGYIIYFRHTTTERDYADQADPLMSLDDCSSQRKLSTQGIKESYEIGMAFAAKEIPVGEIIVSEYCRSWKTANLAFGEWTQKDSRLNFLPYEDYTKSHVELMKKNVMPLLSRAPLPGTNKVIIGHDDPFEAVTGIYPEPQGIAYILQPDGGKSFKIIDRVLPSEWATL
;
A
#
# COMPACT_ATOMS: atom_id res chain seq x y z
N LEU A 1 -34.26 38.86 53.97
CA LEU A 1 -34.54 39.72 52.80
C LEU A 1 -33.65 39.25 51.65
N ASN A 2 -34.27 38.74 50.55
CA ASN A 2 -33.82 38.54 49.18
C ASN A 2 -32.64 37.49 49.00
N GLY A 3 -32.76 36.30 48.47
CA GLY A 3 -33.57 35.84 47.34
C GLY A 3 -32.85 36.07 46.03
N GLU A 4 -31.98 35.14 45.62
CA GLU A 4 -31.66 35.04 44.19
C GLU A 4 -31.25 33.61 43.79
N THR A 5 -31.99 33.13 42.87
CA THR A 5 -31.96 31.85 42.22
C THR A 5 -30.79 31.79 41.19
N GLY A 6 -29.89 30.83 41.34
CA GLY A 6 -28.87 30.55 40.34
C GLY A 6 -29.35 29.51 39.33
N ALA A 7 -29.47 29.92 38.10
CA ALA A 7 -29.84 29.08 36.97
C ALA A 7 -28.65 28.20 36.54
N SER A 8 -28.88 26.89 36.51
CA SER A 8 -27.97 25.89 35.92
C SER A 8 -28.05 25.95 34.39
N SER A 9 -26.97 26.32 33.73
CA SER A 9 -26.87 26.22 32.28
C SER A 9 -26.28 24.86 31.89
N ASN A 10 -27.12 23.98 31.40
CA ASN A 10 -26.72 22.78 30.69
C ASN A 10 -26.04 23.16 29.38
N GLY A 11 -24.73 23.03 29.34
CA GLY A 11 -23.94 23.07 28.10
C GLY A 11 -24.03 21.75 27.36
N SER A 12 -24.95 21.69 26.42
CA SER A 12 -24.99 20.59 25.44
C SER A 12 -23.79 20.67 24.55
N LYS A 13 -22.87 19.69 24.67
CA LYS A 13 -21.79 19.46 23.71
C LYS A 13 -22.43 18.95 22.42
N ALA A 14 -22.43 19.76 21.38
CA ALA A 14 -22.77 19.34 20.05
C ALA A 14 -21.64 18.43 19.55
N GLU A 15 -21.94 17.16 19.32
CA GLU A 15 -21.10 16.25 18.51
C GLU A 15 -21.10 16.76 17.07
N ALA A 16 -19.90 16.99 16.54
CA ALA A 16 -19.73 17.29 15.13
C ALA A 16 -20.12 16.06 14.31
N PRO A 17 -20.84 16.21 13.19
CA PRO A 17 -21.23 15.09 12.34
C PRO A 17 -19.97 14.49 11.67
N ALA A 18 -19.86 13.17 11.74
CA ALA A 18 -18.86 12.41 10.99
C ALA A 18 -19.03 12.70 9.50
N ASP A 19 -18.00 13.25 8.90
CA ASP A 19 -17.94 13.59 7.48
C ASP A 19 -17.99 12.28 6.66
N GLN A 20 -19.16 11.98 6.12
CA GLN A 20 -19.32 10.94 5.12
C GLN A 20 -18.71 11.47 3.82
N LYS A 21 -17.46 11.06 3.53
CA LYS A 21 -16.89 11.21 2.19
C LYS A 21 -17.85 10.55 1.20
N THR A 22 -18.57 11.34 0.43
CA THR A 22 -19.40 10.90 -0.68
C THR A 22 -18.45 10.30 -1.73
N LYS A 23 -18.38 8.97 -1.77
CA LYS A 23 -17.73 8.24 -2.85
C LYS A 23 -18.41 8.60 -4.15
N THR A 24 -17.74 9.31 -5.03
CA THR A 24 -18.11 9.38 -6.44
C THR A 24 -18.17 7.96 -6.97
N PRO A 25 -19.28 7.52 -7.63
CA PRO A 25 -19.35 6.16 -8.13
C PRO A 25 -18.27 5.97 -9.19
N ALA A 26 -17.35 5.04 -8.91
CA ALA A 26 -16.41 4.55 -9.90
C ALA A 26 -17.22 4.04 -11.09
N ILE A 27 -16.88 4.50 -12.28
CA ILE A 27 -17.39 4.01 -13.56
C ILE A 27 -17.18 2.50 -13.55
N GLY A 28 -18.27 1.76 -13.73
CA GLY A 28 -18.38 0.33 -13.55
C GLY A 28 -17.21 -0.47 -14.12
N LEU A 29 -16.33 -0.89 -13.26
CA LEU A 29 -15.47 -2.03 -13.49
C LEU A 29 -16.34 -3.27 -13.32
N THR A 30 -16.77 -3.83 -14.46
CA THR A 30 -17.26 -5.21 -14.56
C THR A 30 -16.32 -6.11 -13.79
N SER A 31 -16.87 -7.10 -13.09
CA SER A 31 -16.17 -8.14 -12.34
C SER A 31 -14.79 -8.41 -12.93
N GLU A 32 -13.73 -8.08 -12.15
CA GLU A 32 -12.34 -8.29 -12.57
C GLU A 32 -12.17 -9.77 -12.96
N PRO A 33 -11.48 -10.06 -14.08
CA PRO A 33 -11.18 -11.43 -14.45
C PRO A 33 -10.18 -11.97 -13.41
N SER A 34 -10.70 -12.71 -12.44
CA SER A 34 -9.85 -13.47 -11.53
C SER A 34 -9.35 -14.69 -12.30
N ILE A 35 -8.05 -14.76 -12.53
CA ILE A 35 -7.45 -15.97 -13.07
C ILE A 35 -7.51 -17.07 -12.00
N GLU A 36 -7.65 -18.32 -12.44
CA GLU A 36 -7.51 -19.45 -11.53
C GLU A 36 -6.18 -19.36 -10.77
N LYS A 37 -6.21 -19.54 -9.45
CA LYS A 37 -5.03 -19.40 -8.56
C LYS A 37 -3.83 -20.24 -9.04
N SER A 38 -4.08 -21.45 -9.53
CA SER A 38 -3.04 -22.32 -10.11
C SER A 38 -2.38 -21.72 -11.34
N THR A 39 -3.14 -21.05 -12.19
CA THR A 39 -2.65 -20.35 -13.37
C THR A 39 -1.83 -19.12 -12.97
N LEU A 40 -2.30 -18.35 -11.98
CA LEU A 40 -1.58 -17.21 -11.45
C LEU A 40 -0.24 -17.65 -10.87
N LEU A 41 -0.22 -18.70 -10.02
CA LEU A 41 1.01 -19.23 -9.44
C LEU A 41 1.99 -19.67 -10.54
N ALA A 42 1.53 -20.44 -11.53
CA ALA A 42 2.37 -20.86 -12.65
C ALA A 42 2.97 -19.66 -13.40
N SER A 43 2.19 -18.60 -13.59
CA SER A 43 2.64 -17.39 -14.27
C SER A 43 3.75 -16.69 -13.48
N ILE A 44 3.54 -16.42 -12.19
CA ILE A 44 4.54 -15.72 -11.37
C ILE A 44 5.79 -16.58 -11.07
N LYS A 45 5.70 -17.90 -11.12
CA LYS A 45 6.87 -18.80 -11.06
C LYS A 45 7.77 -18.69 -12.30
N ASN A 46 7.22 -18.32 -13.44
CA ASN A 46 8.02 -18.07 -14.65
C ASN A 46 8.71 -16.71 -14.65
N GLY A 47 8.33 -15.83 -13.73
CA GLY A 47 8.84 -14.47 -13.68
C GLY A 47 8.22 -13.54 -14.73
N GLY A 48 8.70 -12.31 -14.79
CA GLY A 48 8.23 -11.30 -15.75
C GLY A 48 7.17 -10.36 -15.21
N TYR A 49 6.77 -10.50 -13.97
CA TYR A 49 5.74 -9.68 -13.34
C TYR A 49 6.31 -8.70 -12.33
N ILE A 50 5.58 -7.62 -12.10
CA ILE A 50 5.77 -6.72 -10.97
C ILE A 50 4.71 -7.07 -9.95
N ILE A 51 5.12 -7.33 -8.71
CA ILE A 51 4.24 -7.64 -7.59
C ILE A 51 4.29 -6.42 -6.67
N TYR A 52 3.25 -5.58 -6.76
CA TYR A 52 3.12 -4.40 -5.94
C TYR A 52 2.36 -4.71 -4.67
N PHE A 53 3.00 -4.53 -3.52
CA PHE A 53 2.38 -4.61 -2.22
C PHE A 53 2.11 -3.22 -1.65
N ARG A 54 0.93 -2.99 -1.11
CA ARG A 54 0.79 -2.04 -0.03
C ARG A 54 1.48 -2.66 1.20
N HIS A 55 2.26 -1.88 1.95
CA HIS A 55 2.88 -2.38 3.18
C HIS A 55 1.87 -3.14 4.05
N THR A 56 2.33 -4.10 4.86
CA THR A 56 1.45 -4.90 5.73
C THR A 56 0.83 -4.07 6.86
N THR A 57 -0.10 -4.66 7.58
CA THR A 57 -0.97 -3.99 8.55
C THR A 57 -0.18 -3.20 9.61
N THR A 58 -0.60 -1.95 9.83
CA THR A 58 0.03 -1.03 10.78
C THR A 58 -0.83 -0.82 12.02
N GLU A 59 -0.21 -0.28 13.08
CA GLU A 59 -0.95 0.28 14.20
C GLU A 59 -1.88 1.39 13.72
N ARG A 60 -2.98 1.59 14.44
CA ARG A 60 -3.95 2.66 14.16
C ARG A 60 -3.53 3.94 14.86
N ASP A 61 -2.47 4.55 14.37
CA ASP A 61 -2.02 5.86 14.81
C ASP A 61 -1.76 6.76 13.59
N TYR A 62 -1.61 8.04 13.85
CA TYR A 62 -1.38 9.07 12.83
C TYR A 62 0.01 9.69 12.97
N ALA A 63 0.99 8.93 13.45
CA ALA A 63 2.33 9.43 13.74
C ALA A 63 2.96 10.15 12.54
N ASP A 64 2.81 9.62 11.34
CA ASP A 64 3.38 10.21 10.11
C ASP A 64 2.79 11.57 9.73
N GLN A 65 1.58 11.88 10.21
CA GLN A 65 0.87 13.12 9.88
C GLN A 65 1.12 14.23 10.90
N ALA A 66 1.67 13.86 12.04
CA ALA A 66 1.90 14.80 13.15
C ALA A 66 3.06 15.77 12.89
N ASP A 67 4.05 15.36 12.08
CA ASP A 67 5.21 16.17 11.74
C ASP A 67 5.62 15.97 10.26
N PRO A 68 5.25 16.89 9.36
CA PRO A 68 5.64 16.82 7.96
C PRO A 68 7.15 16.98 7.72
N LEU A 69 7.91 17.40 8.74
CA LEU A 69 9.37 17.55 8.71
C LEU A 69 10.10 16.37 9.38
N MET A 70 9.38 15.32 9.76
CA MET A 70 9.99 14.15 10.37
C MET A 70 11.06 13.53 9.47
N SER A 71 12.13 13.00 10.10
CA SER A 71 13.14 12.24 9.37
C SER A 71 12.61 10.86 8.98
N LEU A 72 12.74 10.49 7.70
CA LEU A 72 12.41 9.14 7.24
C LEU A 72 13.38 8.07 7.75
N ASP A 73 14.55 8.48 8.27
CA ASP A 73 15.50 7.57 8.91
C ASP A 73 15.14 7.27 10.38
N ASP A 74 14.26 8.07 10.99
CA ASP A 74 13.79 7.85 12.35
C ASP A 74 12.44 7.11 12.36
N CYS A 75 12.52 5.79 12.53
CA CYS A 75 11.31 4.96 12.63
C CYS A 75 10.49 5.19 13.91
N SER A 76 11.03 5.86 14.92
CA SER A 76 10.32 6.07 16.19
C SER A 76 9.15 7.03 16.05
N SER A 77 9.26 7.99 15.14
CA SER A 77 8.26 9.01 14.83
C SER A 77 7.25 8.56 13.77
N GLN A 78 7.47 7.41 13.13
CA GLN A 78 6.61 6.90 12.06
C GLN A 78 5.61 5.86 12.56
N ARG A 79 4.48 5.74 11.84
CA ARG A 79 3.50 4.68 12.06
C ARG A 79 4.14 3.31 11.87
N LYS A 80 3.98 2.44 12.85
CA LYS A 80 4.66 1.15 12.95
C LYS A 80 3.80 0.01 12.39
N LEU A 81 4.45 -1.06 11.96
CA LEU A 81 3.75 -2.31 11.69
C LEU A 81 3.14 -2.84 13.00
N SER A 82 1.91 -3.31 12.92
CA SER A 82 1.25 -4.01 14.03
C SER A 82 1.77 -5.44 14.16
N THR A 83 1.43 -6.12 15.26
CA THR A 83 1.70 -7.56 15.40
C THR A 83 1.11 -8.36 14.23
N GLN A 84 -0.08 -7.97 13.75
CA GLN A 84 -0.70 -8.60 12.59
C GLN A 84 0.14 -8.36 11.33
N GLY A 85 0.61 -7.13 11.09
CA GLY A 85 1.43 -6.83 9.91
C GLY A 85 2.79 -7.54 9.91
N ILE A 86 3.39 -7.71 11.10
CA ILE A 86 4.62 -8.51 11.24
C ILE A 86 4.34 -9.97 10.84
N LYS A 87 3.24 -10.56 11.33
CA LYS A 87 2.82 -11.91 10.97
C LYS A 87 2.55 -12.05 9.48
N GLU A 88 1.79 -11.14 8.88
CA GLU A 88 1.51 -11.12 7.44
C GLU A 88 2.80 -11.08 6.60
N SER A 89 3.76 -10.25 6.99
CA SER A 89 5.05 -10.17 6.30
C SER A 89 5.78 -11.51 6.28
N TYR A 90 5.86 -12.20 7.42
CA TYR A 90 6.46 -13.53 7.50
C TYR A 90 5.70 -14.57 6.68
N GLU A 91 4.37 -14.57 6.73
CA GLU A 91 3.53 -15.50 5.96
C GLU A 91 3.69 -15.33 4.45
N ILE A 92 3.78 -14.07 3.97
CA ILE A 92 4.09 -13.75 2.59
C ILE A 92 5.46 -14.34 2.21
N GLY A 93 6.48 -14.07 3.00
CA GLY A 93 7.84 -14.57 2.73
C GLY A 93 7.92 -16.11 2.71
N MET A 94 7.29 -16.76 3.68
CA MET A 94 7.20 -18.23 3.71
C MET A 94 6.49 -18.79 2.47
N ALA A 95 5.43 -18.14 1.99
CA ALA A 95 4.73 -18.57 0.80
C ALA A 95 5.59 -18.43 -0.46
N PHE A 96 6.32 -17.31 -0.61
CA PHE A 96 7.26 -17.12 -1.71
C PHE A 96 8.35 -18.20 -1.73
N ALA A 97 8.94 -18.50 -0.59
CA ALA A 97 9.96 -19.53 -0.46
C ALA A 97 9.40 -20.94 -0.75
N ALA A 98 8.29 -21.31 -0.13
CA ALA A 98 7.67 -22.62 -0.28
C ALA A 98 7.19 -22.90 -1.71
N LYS A 99 6.78 -21.86 -2.43
CA LYS A 99 6.28 -21.96 -3.80
C LYS A 99 7.37 -21.66 -4.85
N GLU A 100 8.58 -21.37 -4.40
CA GLU A 100 9.73 -21.06 -5.28
C GLU A 100 9.42 -19.93 -6.26
N ILE A 101 8.79 -18.85 -5.77
CA ILE A 101 8.48 -17.66 -6.60
C ILE A 101 9.77 -16.84 -6.74
N PRO A 102 10.34 -16.71 -7.96
CA PRO A 102 11.61 -16.03 -8.14
C PRO A 102 11.47 -14.50 -7.99
N VAL A 103 12.33 -13.90 -7.17
CA VAL A 103 12.42 -12.46 -6.96
C VAL A 103 13.81 -11.96 -7.36
N GLY A 104 13.87 -10.94 -8.22
CA GLY A 104 15.15 -10.36 -8.69
C GLY A 104 15.45 -9.00 -8.06
N GLU A 105 14.46 -8.14 -7.96
CA GLU A 105 14.60 -6.81 -7.37
C GLU A 105 13.49 -6.59 -6.34
N ILE A 106 13.83 -5.94 -5.22
CA ILE A 106 12.87 -5.52 -4.20
C ILE A 106 13.05 -4.02 -3.97
N ILE A 107 12.08 -3.23 -4.42
CA ILE A 107 12.09 -1.77 -4.34
C ILE A 107 11.07 -1.35 -3.29
N VAL A 108 11.49 -0.51 -2.36
CA VAL A 108 10.63 -0.10 -1.24
C VAL A 108 10.56 1.41 -1.10
N SER A 109 9.45 1.92 -0.58
CA SER A 109 9.37 3.30 -0.12
C SER A 109 10.36 3.54 1.02
N GLU A 110 10.78 4.79 1.19
CA GLU A 110 11.69 5.19 2.28
C GLU A 110 11.05 5.08 3.67
N TYR A 111 9.71 5.04 3.75
CA TYR A 111 8.99 4.87 5.00
C TYR A 111 9.27 3.52 5.66
N CYS A 112 9.49 3.56 6.96
CA CYS A 112 9.93 2.38 7.74
C CYS A 112 8.99 1.18 7.59
N ARG A 113 7.68 1.37 7.56
CA ARG A 113 6.72 0.27 7.41
C ARG A 113 6.86 -0.48 6.08
N SER A 114 7.28 0.21 5.00
CA SER A 114 7.48 -0.42 3.70
C SER A 114 8.74 -1.29 3.67
N TRP A 115 9.91 -0.75 4.03
CA TRP A 115 11.13 -1.55 4.01
C TRP A 115 11.19 -2.58 5.14
N LYS A 116 10.49 -2.37 6.26
CA LYS A 116 10.34 -3.40 7.30
C LYS A 116 9.47 -4.57 6.82
N THR A 117 8.41 -4.31 6.04
CA THR A 117 7.64 -5.37 5.39
C THR A 117 8.56 -6.22 4.50
N ALA A 118 9.41 -5.58 3.66
CA ALA A 118 10.37 -6.30 2.82
C ALA A 118 11.37 -7.12 3.65
N ASN A 119 11.94 -6.52 4.68
CA ASN A 119 12.93 -7.19 5.53
C ASN A 119 12.34 -8.42 6.25
N LEU A 120 11.10 -8.32 6.73
CA LEU A 120 10.43 -9.43 7.40
C LEU A 120 10.02 -10.55 6.41
N ALA A 121 9.62 -10.19 5.19
CA ALA A 121 9.19 -11.15 4.18
C ALA A 121 10.37 -11.80 3.46
N PHE A 122 11.35 -11.01 3.03
CA PHE A 122 12.41 -11.43 2.12
C PHE A 122 13.82 -11.36 2.71
N GLY A 123 13.98 -10.82 3.93
CA GLY A 123 15.29 -10.64 4.57
C GLY A 123 16.10 -9.44 4.07
N GLU A 124 15.69 -8.84 2.95
CA GLU A 124 16.42 -7.77 2.28
C GLU A 124 15.52 -6.88 1.41
N TRP A 125 16.09 -5.81 0.90
CA TRP A 125 15.58 -5.01 -0.22
C TRP A 125 16.75 -4.55 -1.10
N THR A 126 16.49 -4.33 -2.39
CA THR A 126 17.50 -3.87 -3.35
C THR A 126 17.77 -2.38 -3.18
N GLN A 127 16.71 -1.57 -3.08
CA GLN A 127 16.82 -0.12 -2.91
C GLN A 127 15.56 0.48 -2.28
N LYS A 128 15.76 1.61 -1.60
CA LYS A 128 14.69 2.54 -1.24
C LYS A 128 14.49 3.54 -2.38
N ASP A 129 13.25 3.90 -2.67
CA ASP A 129 12.93 4.83 -3.75
C ASP A 129 11.87 5.84 -3.28
N SER A 130 12.27 7.12 -3.24
CA SER A 130 11.40 8.23 -2.82
C SER A 130 10.17 8.42 -3.71
N ARG A 131 10.20 7.92 -4.94
CA ARG A 131 9.05 7.96 -5.85
C ARG A 131 7.87 7.13 -5.37
N LEU A 132 8.10 6.19 -4.45
CA LEU A 132 7.06 5.38 -3.81
C LEU A 132 6.47 6.04 -2.56
N ASN A 133 7.04 7.15 -2.09
CA ASN A 133 6.50 7.87 -0.95
C ASN A 133 5.18 8.55 -1.33
N PHE A 134 4.24 8.58 -0.40
CA PHE A 134 3.07 9.44 -0.53
C PHE A 134 3.45 10.90 -0.25
N LEU A 135 2.62 11.83 -0.68
CA LEU A 135 2.83 13.25 -0.40
C LEU A 135 2.25 13.61 0.99
N PRO A 136 2.90 14.52 1.74
CA PRO A 136 2.51 14.85 3.11
C PRO A 136 1.34 15.87 3.16
N TYR A 137 0.22 15.54 2.50
CA TYR A 137 -0.99 16.36 2.46
C TYR A 137 -2.20 15.52 2.82
N GLU A 138 -3.17 16.11 3.52
CA GLU A 138 -4.44 15.44 3.83
C GLU A 138 -5.33 15.31 2.60
N ASP A 139 -5.37 16.37 1.78
CA ASP A 139 -6.12 16.41 0.54
C ASP A 139 -5.20 16.62 -0.65
N TYR A 140 -5.34 15.79 -1.67
CA TYR A 140 -4.56 15.90 -2.89
C TYR A 140 -5.26 16.73 -3.96
N THR A 141 -4.54 17.72 -4.48
CA THR A 141 -4.94 18.42 -5.70
C THR A 141 -4.68 17.53 -6.91
N LYS A 142 -5.27 17.89 -8.06
CA LYS A 142 -4.97 17.22 -9.33
C LYS A 142 -3.47 17.20 -9.65
N SER A 143 -2.75 18.28 -9.33
CA SER A 143 -1.30 18.35 -9.54
C SER A 143 -0.53 17.36 -8.68
N HIS A 144 -0.97 17.13 -7.43
CA HIS A 144 -0.37 16.13 -6.54
C HIS A 144 -0.56 14.71 -7.09
N VAL A 145 -1.76 14.39 -7.56
CA VAL A 145 -2.06 13.08 -8.17
C VAL A 145 -1.21 12.86 -9.43
N GLU A 146 -1.12 13.85 -10.32
CA GLU A 146 -0.29 13.73 -11.52
C GLU A 146 1.21 13.62 -11.19
N LEU A 147 1.68 14.28 -10.13
CA LEU A 147 3.06 14.12 -9.65
C LEU A 147 3.34 12.70 -9.18
N MET A 148 2.48 12.13 -8.32
CA MET A 148 2.62 10.74 -7.87
C MET A 148 2.56 9.77 -9.05
N LYS A 149 1.62 9.96 -9.97
CA LYS A 149 1.50 9.17 -11.19
C LYS A 149 2.77 9.20 -12.05
N LYS A 150 3.31 10.39 -12.29
CA LYS A 150 4.57 10.57 -13.04
C LYS A 150 5.74 9.84 -12.35
N ASN A 151 5.79 9.89 -11.03
CA ASN A 151 6.86 9.26 -10.24
C ASN A 151 6.76 7.73 -10.26
N VAL A 152 5.58 7.18 -10.10
CA VAL A 152 5.38 5.74 -9.87
C VAL A 152 5.22 4.95 -11.18
N MET A 153 4.61 5.53 -12.22
CA MET A 153 4.39 4.84 -13.49
C MET A 153 5.65 4.14 -14.05
N PRO A 154 6.85 4.77 -14.07
CA PRO A 154 8.05 4.11 -14.55
C PRO A 154 8.47 2.88 -13.74
N LEU A 155 8.15 2.84 -12.45
CA LEU A 155 8.43 1.70 -11.58
C LEU A 155 7.51 0.53 -11.89
N LEU A 156 6.23 0.82 -12.19
CA LEU A 156 5.20 -0.19 -12.47
C LEU A 156 5.20 -0.68 -13.93
N SER A 157 5.95 -0.05 -14.82
CA SER A 157 5.99 -0.40 -16.24
C SER A 157 7.33 -0.97 -16.73
N ARG A 158 8.41 -0.81 -15.95
CA ARG A 158 9.73 -1.36 -16.30
C ARG A 158 9.79 -2.86 -16.00
N ALA A 159 10.02 -3.66 -17.03
CA ALA A 159 10.16 -5.10 -16.89
C ALA A 159 11.19 -5.50 -15.81
N PRO A 160 10.93 -6.57 -15.05
CA PRO A 160 11.92 -7.14 -14.13
C PRO A 160 13.09 -7.80 -14.88
N LEU A 161 14.08 -8.24 -14.13
CA LEU A 161 15.18 -9.05 -14.67
C LEU A 161 14.62 -10.37 -15.25
N PRO A 162 15.20 -10.88 -16.35
CA PRO A 162 14.72 -12.11 -16.98
C PRO A 162 14.61 -13.28 -15.99
N GLY A 163 13.51 -14.01 -16.03
CA GLY A 163 13.25 -15.16 -15.17
C GLY A 163 12.92 -14.84 -13.72
N THR A 164 12.76 -13.55 -13.37
CA THR A 164 12.41 -13.13 -12.02
C THR A 164 11.19 -12.22 -12.01
N ASN A 165 10.63 -12.00 -10.83
CA ASN A 165 9.67 -10.94 -10.60
C ASN A 165 10.35 -9.77 -9.88
N LYS A 166 9.77 -8.59 -10.02
CA LYS A 166 10.12 -7.41 -9.25
C LYS A 166 9.08 -7.22 -8.15
N VAL A 167 9.51 -7.15 -6.92
CA VAL A 167 8.65 -6.80 -5.78
C VAL A 167 8.76 -5.29 -5.53
N ILE A 168 7.63 -4.64 -5.37
CA ILE A 168 7.55 -3.23 -4.97
C ILE A 168 6.69 -3.15 -3.73
N ILE A 169 7.18 -2.51 -2.68
CA ILE A 169 6.41 -2.29 -1.46
C ILE A 169 6.27 -0.79 -1.21
N GLY A 170 5.06 -0.31 -1.35
CA GLY A 170 4.71 1.10 -1.26
C GLY A 170 3.46 1.36 -0.42
N HIS A 171 2.73 2.36 -0.83
CA HIS A 171 1.57 2.90 -0.14
C HIS A 171 0.33 2.88 -1.05
N ASP A 172 -0.81 3.22 -0.46
CA ASP A 172 -2.11 3.34 -1.14
C ASP A 172 -2.13 4.49 -2.16
N ASP A 173 -1.88 5.71 -1.72
CA ASP A 173 -2.04 6.91 -2.56
C ASP A 173 -1.21 6.89 -3.86
N PRO A 174 0.10 6.52 -3.84
CA PRO A 174 0.88 6.41 -5.07
C PRO A 174 0.36 5.34 -6.03
N PHE A 175 -0.16 4.23 -5.53
CA PHE A 175 -0.77 3.19 -6.37
C PHE A 175 -2.11 3.65 -6.94
N GLU A 176 -2.96 4.25 -6.11
CA GLU A 176 -4.25 4.80 -6.53
C GLU A 176 -4.07 5.91 -7.57
N ALA A 177 -3.07 6.77 -7.41
CA ALA A 177 -2.78 7.83 -8.39
C ALA A 177 -2.51 7.29 -9.79
N VAL A 178 -1.88 6.11 -9.91
CA VAL A 178 -1.56 5.48 -11.20
C VAL A 178 -2.73 4.66 -11.73
N THR A 179 -3.42 3.91 -10.87
CA THR A 179 -4.37 2.87 -11.27
C THR A 179 -5.82 3.28 -11.11
N GLY A 180 -6.10 4.29 -10.27
CA GLY A 180 -7.46 4.60 -9.83
C GLY A 180 -8.03 3.61 -8.82
N ILE A 181 -7.22 2.66 -8.35
CA ILE A 181 -7.62 1.62 -7.39
C ILE A 181 -6.98 1.90 -6.05
N TYR A 182 -7.80 2.06 -5.01
CA TYR A 182 -7.32 2.12 -3.64
C TYR A 182 -7.01 0.70 -3.14
N PRO A 183 -5.74 0.37 -2.84
CA PRO A 183 -5.34 -0.99 -2.48
C PRO A 183 -5.71 -1.31 -1.02
N GLU A 184 -6.77 -2.06 -0.83
CA GLU A 184 -7.29 -2.48 0.48
C GLU A 184 -7.57 -3.98 0.51
N PRO A 185 -7.25 -4.69 1.60
CA PRO A 185 -6.64 -4.22 2.85
C PRO A 185 -5.13 -3.94 2.73
N GLN A 186 -4.51 -3.42 3.81
CA GLN A 186 -3.06 -3.35 3.91
C GLN A 186 -2.47 -4.75 3.74
N GLY A 187 -1.30 -4.83 3.11
CA GLY A 187 -0.67 -6.11 2.75
C GLY A 187 -1.19 -6.75 1.46
N ILE A 188 -2.24 -6.19 0.83
CA ILE A 188 -2.69 -6.66 -0.48
C ILE A 188 -1.60 -6.48 -1.53
N ALA A 189 -1.50 -7.45 -2.43
CA ALA A 189 -0.63 -7.39 -3.60
C ALA A 189 -1.41 -7.28 -4.89
N TYR A 190 -0.88 -6.55 -5.86
CA TYR A 190 -1.35 -6.52 -7.24
C TYR A 190 -0.28 -7.09 -8.16
N ILE A 191 -0.68 -8.01 -9.02
CA ILE A 191 0.19 -8.65 -10.00
C ILE A 191 0.07 -7.87 -11.30
N LEU A 192 1.16 -7.24 -11.71
CA LEU A 192 1.21 -6.37 -12.87
C LEU A 192 2.08 -7.00 -13.96
N GLN A 193 1.59 -6.98 -15.18
CA GLN A 193 2.37 -7.36 -16.34
C GLN A 193 2.83 -6.10 -17.09
N PRO A 194 4.14 -5.78 -17.07
CA PRO A 194 4.66 -4.60 -17.78
C PRO A 194 4.48 -4.75 -19.29
N ASP A 195 4.24 -3.62 -19.96
CA ASP A 195 4.10 -3.55 -21.42
C ASP A 195 5.13 -2.58 -21.99
N GLY A 196 6.31 -3.10 -22.33
CA GLY A 196 7.36 -2.37 -23.02
C GLY A 196 7.91 -1.13 -22.31
N GLY A 197 7.69 -0.99 -20.99
CA GLY A 197 8.20 0.12 -20.18
C GLY A 197 7.35 1.40 -20.19
N LYS A 198 6.19 1.40 -20.84
CA LYS A 198 5.29 2.56 -20.94
C LYS A 198 4.00 2.39 -20.17
N SER A 199 3.53 1.15 -20.05
CA SER A 199 2.28 0.79 -19.40
C SER A 199 2.39 -0.59 -18.75
N PHE A 200 1.33 -1.03 -18.12
CA PHE A 200 1.17 -2.37 -17.56
C PHE A 200 -0.30 -2.78 -17.57
N LYS A 201 -0.52 -4.07 -17.42
CA LYS A 201 -1.86 -4.63 -17.17
C LYS A 201 -1.90 -5.15 -15.75
N ILE A 202 -3.00 -4.92 -15.05
CA ILE A 202 -3.29 -5.62 -13.79
C ILE A 202 -3.83 -6.99 -14.16
N ILE A 203 -3.13 -8.03 -13.72
CA ILE A 203 -3.48 -9.43 -14.02
C ILE A 203 -4.39 -9.97 -12.94
N ASP A 204 -4.04 -9.73 -11.68
CA ASP A 204 -4.82 -10.16 -10.53
C ASP A 204 -4.38 -9.43 -9.26
N ARG A 205 -5.04 -9.75 -8.15
CA ARG A 205 -4.67 -9.31 -6.81
C ARG A 205 -4.63 -10.52 -5.87
N VAL A 206 -3.81 -10.43 -4.82
CA VAL A 206 -3.65 -11.48 -3.81
C VAL A 206 -3.74 -10.84 -2.43
N LEU A 207 -4.67 -11.31 -1.62
CA LEU A 207 -4.79 -10.88 -0.22
C LEU A 207 -3.65 -11.48 0.62
N PRO A 208 -3.27 -10.85 1.74
CA PRO A 208 -2.23 -11.39 2.62
C PRO A 208 -2.46 -12.85 3.01
N SER A 209 -3.71 -13.22 3.30
CA SER A 209 -4.09 -14.58 3.70
C SER A 209 -4.14 -15.59 2.55
N GLU A 210 -4.10 -15.15 1.29
CA GLU A 210 -4.24 -16.03 0.13
C GLU A 210 -2.92 -16.60 -0.36
N TRP A 211 -1.78 -15.98 -0.01
CA TRP A 211 -0.46 -16.43 -0.45
C TRP A 211 -0.16 -17.88 -0.09
N ALA A 212 -0.60 -18.34 1.08
CA ALA A 212 -0.40 -19.72 1.51
C ALA A 212 -1.16 -20.74 0.63
N THR A 213 -2.28 -20.34 0.06
CA THR A 213 -3.21 -21.21 -0.71
C THR A 213 -3.19 -20.96 -2.23
N LEU A 214 -2.28 -20.12 -2.69
CA LEU A 214 -2.10 -19.83 -4.12
C LEU A 214 -1.68 -21.07 -4.91
#